data_237d7c3ff6e73835c88d6a2fb720de6f
#
_entry.id   237d7c3ff6e73835c88d6a2fb720de6f
#
_cell.length_a   1.000
_cell.length_b   1.000
_cell.length_c   1.000
_cell.angle_alpha   90.00
_cell.angle_beta   90.00
_cell.angle_gamma   90.00
#
_symmetry.space_group_name_H-M   'P 1'
#
loop_
_entity.id
_entity.type
_entity.pdbx_description
1 polymer ?
#
loop_
_entity_poly.entity_id
_entity_poly.type
_entity_poly.pdbx_seq_one_letter_code
_entity_poly.pdbx_strand_id
1 'polypeptide(L)'
;MLTGKAQKDYEKWMKDEIIILPEGGFNSLSDKFKASLILEWLDSVGIHVVIGYVRNIKQFIVEINTDDQLRTDINLVQDRNLAMGKGIELANEIYNSR
;
A
#
# COMPACT_ATOMS: atom_id res chain seq x y z
N MET A 1 -5.00 5.11 -6.96
CA MET A 1 -4.43 4.21 -5.95
C MET A 1 -5.49 3.37 -5.26
N LEU A 2 -6.13 3.86 -4.21
CA LEU A 2 -7.21 3.12 -3.58
C LEU A 2 -8.54 3.44 -4.23
N THR A 3 -9.45 2.47 -4.25
CA THR A 3 -10.79 2.60 -4.80
C THR A 3 -11.81 1.91 -3.90
N GLY A 4 -13.08 2.22 -4.09
CA GLY A 4 -14.18 1.53 -3.46
C GLY A 4 -14.14 1.56 -1.93
N LYS A 5 -14.36 0.41 -1.30
CA LYS A 5 -14.37 0.26 0.16
C LYS A 5 -13.02 0.62 0.77
N ALA A 6 -11.91 0.24 0.13
CA ALA A 6 -10.57 0.55 0.61
C ALA A 6 -10.36 2.07 0.71
N GLN A 7 -10.77 2.82 -0.29
CA GLN A 7 -10.65 4.29 -0.29
C GLN A 7 -11.44 4.91 0.86
N LYS A 8 -12.68 4.48 1.07
CA LYS A 8 -13.55 5.00 2.15
C LYS A 8 -12.97 4.70 3.53
N ASP A 9 -12.55 3.48 3.75
CA ASP A 9 -12.06 3.04 5.05
C ASP A 9 -10.69 3.67 5.36
N TYR A 10 -9.85 3.86 4.36
CA TYR A 10 -8.60 4.58 4.50
C TYR A 10 -8.81 6.05 4.89
N GLU A 11 -9.74 6.73 4.22
CA GLU A 11 -10.07 8.13 4.55
C GLU A 11 -10.56 8.28 5.98
N LYS A 12 -11.38 7.33 6.44
CA LYS A 12 -11.85 7.30 7.82
C LYS A 12 -10.71 7.10 8.80
N TRP A 13 -9.82 6.15 8.52
CA TRP A 13 -8.65 5.90 9.35
C TRP A 13 -7.76 7.14 9.44
N MET A 14 -7.55 7.82 8.33
CA MET A 14 -6.76 9.05 8.31
C MET A 14 -7.34 10.14 9.22
N LYS A 15 -8.65 10.32 9.20
CA LYS A 15 -9.31 11.30 10.07
C LYS A 15 -9.18 10.94 11.55
N ASP A 16 -9.23 9.65 11.87
CA ASP A 16 -9.20 9.17 13.25
C ASP A 16 -7.78 9.12 13.83
N GLU A 17 -6.78 8.75 13.02
CA GLU A 17 -5.43 8.46 13.48
C GLU A 17 -4.43 9.60 13.20
N ILE A 18 -4.64 10.38 12.16
CA ILE A 18 -3.73 11.46 11.77
C ILE A 18 -4.37 12.79 12.14
N ILE A 19 -3.88 13.34 13.25
CA ILE A 19 -4.45 14.54 13.85
C ILE A 19 -3.96 15.81 13.15
N ILE A 20 -2.76 15.79 12.56
CA ILE A 20 -2.13 16.98 11.97
C ILE A 20 -1.80 16.71 10.51
N LEU A 21 -2.56 17.32 9.60
CA LEU A 21 -2.21 17.38 8.19
C LEU A 21 -1.63 18.77 7.88
N PRO A 22 -0.71 18.87 6.92
CA PRO A 22 -0.22 20.17 6.46
C PRO A 22 -1.35 20.99 5.85
N GLU A 23 -1.13 22.28 5.74
CA GLU A 23 -2.04 23.18 5.03
C GLU A 23 -2.25 22.64 3.61
N GLY A 24 -3.50 22.56 3.15
CA GLY A 24 -3.85 21.90 1.89
C GLY A 24 -4.23 20.42 2.05
N GLY A 25 -4.09 19.85 3.25
CA GLY A 25 -4.51 18.49 3.58
C GLY A 25 -3.71 17.39 2.87
N PHE A 26 -4.35 16.24 2.66
CA PHE A 26 -3.72 15.07 2.07
C PHE A 26 -3.15 15.34 0.67
N ASN A 27 -3.84 16.15 -0.13
CA ASN A 27 -3.43 16.43 -1.50
C ASN A 27 -2.12 17.23 -1.61
N SER A 28 -1.71 17.91 -0.54
CA SER A 28 -0.43 18.64 -0.52
C SER A 28 0.78 17.76 -0.21
N LEU A 29 0.56 16.50 0.17
CA LEU A 29 1.63 15.58 0.50
C LEU A 29 2.30 15.04 -0.77
N SER A 30 3.60 14.69 -0.67
CA SER A 30 4.29 14.02 -1.76
C SER A 30 3.70 12.63 -2.01
N ASP A 31 3.84 12.12 -3.23
CA ASP A 31 3.35 10.79 -3.59
C ASP A 31 3.97 9.69 -2.72
N LYS A 32 5.25 9.82 -2.38
CA LYS A 32 5.95 8.87 -1.49
C LYS A 32 5.35 8.87 -0.10
N PHE A 33 5.03 10.04 0.43
CA PHE A 33 4.43 10.15 1.77
C PHE A 33 3.01 9.59 1.78
N LYS A 34 2.22 9.88 0.75
CA LYS A 34 0.88 9.30 0.58
C LYS A 34 0.94 7.78 0.53
N ALA A 35 1.87 7.22 -0.25
CA ALA A 35 2.06 5.78 -0.34
C ALA A 35 2.44 5.18 1.01
N SER A 36 3.32 5.83 1.78
CA SER A 36 3.70 5.37 3.12
C SER A 36 2.51 5.31 4.07
N LEU A 37 1.63 6.31 4.03
CA LEU A 37 0.41 6.32 4.84
C LEU A 37 -0.54 5.20 4.46
N ILE A 38 -0.69 4.93 3.17
CA ILE A 38 -1.52 3.82 2.68
C ILE A 38 -0.96 2.48 3.15
N LEU A 39 0.35 2.29 3.09
CA LEU A 39 0.99 1.07 3.57
C LEU A 39 0.80 0.88 5.07
N GLU A 40 0.89 1.95 5.85
CA GLU A 40 0.65 1.92 7.29
C GLU A 40 -0.79 1.52 7.61
N TRP A 41 -1.76 2.07 6.89
CA TRP A 41 -3.15 1.68 7.03
C TRP A 41 -3.36 0.21 6.67
N LEU A 42 -2.77 -0.25 5.56
CA LEU A 42 -2.87 -1.64 5.13
C LEU A 42 -2.32 -2.58 6.21
N ASP A 43 -1.18 -2.25 6.80
CA ASP A 43 -0.63 -3.02 7.93
C ASP A 43 -1.64 -3.12 9.08
N SER A 44 -2.35 -2.04 9.37
CA SER A 44 -3.34 -2.01 10.45
C SER A 44 -4.55 -2.90 10.19
N VAL A 45 -4.85 -3.20 8.93
CA VAL A 45 -5.96 -4.08 8.54
C VAL A 45 -5.49 -5.48 8.12
N GLY A 46 -4.23 -5.81 8.41
CA GLY A 46 -3.68 -7.14 8.20
C GLY A 46 -3.29 -7.47 6.77
N ILE A 47 -2.98 -6.45 5.96
CA ILE A 47 -2.48 -6.63 4.60
C ILE A 47 -1.08 -5.99 4.52
N HIS A 48 -0.06 -6.81 4.29
CA HIS A 48 1.33 -6.36 4.34
C HIS A 48 1.96 -6.43 2.96
N VAL A 49 2.41 -5.27 2.47
CA VAL A 49 3.12 -5.15 1.19
C VAL A 49 4.62 -5.22 1.47
N VAL A 50 5.28 -6.22 0.94
CA VAL A 50 6.72 -6.41 1.10
C VAL A 50 7.40 -6.21 -0.25
N ILE A 51 8.42 -5.34 -0.26
CA ILE A 51 9.20 -5.04 -1.46
C ILE A 51 10.64 -5.46 -1.19
N GLY A 52 11.16 -6.34 -2.03
CA GLY A 52 12.55 -6.78 -1.98
C GLY A 52 13.26 -6.53 -3.31
N TYR A 53 14.57 -6.65 -3.31
CA TYR A 53 15.37 -6.50 -4.51
C TYR A 53 16.08 -7.82 -4.84
N VAL A 54 15.92 -8.30 -6.07
CA VAL A 54 16.59 -9.52 -6.55
C VAL A 54 17.81 -9.11 -7.36
N ARG A 55 18.97 -9.29 -6.74
CA ARG A 55 20.26 -8.82 -7.26
C ARG A 55 20.65 -9.43 -8.60
N ASN A 56 20.40 -10.72 -8.78
CA ASN A 56 20.83 -11.47 -9.98
C ASN A 56 20.11 -10.99 -11.25
N ILE A 57 18.87 -10.60 -11.14
CA ILE A 57 18.06 -10.16 -12.28
C ILE A 57 17.83 -8.64 -12.28
N LYS A 58 18.34 -7.94 -11.26
CA LYS A 58 18.22 -6.48 -11.10
C LYS A 58 16.78 -5.99 -11.17
N GLN A 59 15.88 -6.69 -10.48
CA GLN A 59 14.48 -6.32 -10.41
C GLN A 59 13.98 -6.34 -8.97
N PHE A 60 12.91 -5.60 -8.73
CA PHE A 60 12.22 -5.60 -7.45
C PHE A 60 11.14 -6.67 -7.42
N ILE A 61 10.97 -7.30 -6.27
CA ILE A 61 9.94 -8.28 -6.02
C ILE A 61 8.89 -7.63 -5.11
N VAL A 62 7.61 -7.88 -5.41
CA VAL A 62 6.49 -7.41 -4.61
C VAL A 62 5.74 -8.62 -4.09
N GLU A 63 5.60 -8.71 -2.76
CA GLU A 63 4.83 -9.77 -2.09
C GLU A 63 3.70 -9.14 -1.29
N ILE A 64 2.55 -9.80 -1.26
CA ILE A 64 1.44 -9.43 -0.39
C ILE A 64 1.19 -10.56 0.59
N ASN A 65 1.27 -10.25 1.88
CA ASN A 65 0.96 -11.18 2.95
C ASN A 65 -0.25 -10.69 3.72
N THR A 66 -1.14 -11.58 4.11
CA THR A 66 -2.29 -11.24 4.95
C THR A 66 -2.24 -12.03 6.25
N ASP A 67 -2.74 -11.43 7.34
CA ASP A 67 -2.70 -12.07 8.66
C ASP A 67 -3.60 -13.30 8.74
N ASP A 68 -4.67 -13.34 7.94
CA ASP A 68 -5.67 -14.40 7.95
C ASP A 68 -5.38 -15.54 6.98
N GLN A 69 -4.52 -15.33 5.99
CA GLN A 69 -4.17 -16.33 4.99
C GLN A 69 -2.72 -16.20 4.55
N LEU A 70 -2.06 -17.33 4.34
CA LEU A 70 -0.75 -17.37 3.72
C LEU A 70 -0.92 -17.15 2.22
N ARG A 71 -0.89 -15.90 1.82
CA ARG A 71 -1.06 -15.51 0.42
C ARG A 71 0.18 -14.78 -0.05
N THR A 72 0.85 -15.37 -1.03
CA THR A 72 2.05 -14.76 -1.61
C THR A 72 1.80 -14.55 -3.09
N ASP A 73 1.48 -13.33 -3.47
CA ASP A 73 1.47 -12.92 -4.87
C ASP A 73 2.81 -12.27 -5.16
N ILE A 74 3.65 -12.95 -5.94
CA ILE A 74 4.98 -12.47 -6.27
C ILE A 74 4.96 -11.85 -7.66
N ASN A 75 5.35 -10.57 -7.74
CA ASN A 75 5.43 -9.83 -9.00
C ASN A 75 6.83 -9.24 -9.14
N LEU A 76 7.40 -9.30 -10.34
CA LEU A 76 8.68 -8.69 -10.65
C LEU A 76 8.48 -7.34 -11.33
N VAL A 77 9.15 -6.32 -10.85
CA VAL A 77 9.00 -4.94 -11.33
C VAL A 77 10.39 -4.31 -11.43
N GLN A 78 10.59 -3.47 -12.42
CA GLN A 78 11.91 -2.90 -12.71
C GLN A 78 12.36 -1.82 -11.74
N ASP A 79 11.45 -1.15 -11.04
CA ASP A 79 11.77 0.02 -10.23
C ASP A 79 10.94 0.01 -8.93
N ARG A 80 11.52 0.60 -7.89
CA ARG A 80 10.92 0.59 -6.54
C ARG A 80 9.58 1.33 -6.50
N ASN A 81 9.44 2.43 -7.22
CA ASN A 81 8.18 3.20 -7.23
C ASN A 81 7.06 2.42 -7.92
N LEU A 82 7.38 1.72 -9.02
CA LEU A 82 6.45 0.83 -9.70
C LEU A 82 6.08 -0.35 -8.80
N ALA A 83 7.05 -0.89 -8.06
CA ALA A 83 6.80 -1.97 -7.10
C ALA A 83 5.84 -1.54 -6.00
N MET A 84 6.02 -0.34 -5.44
CA MET A 84 5.14 0.20 -4.41
C MET A 84 3.72 0.41 -4.95
N GLY A 85 3.58 0.99 -6.14
CA GLY A 85 2.29 1.17 -6.80
C GLY A 85 1.59 -0.15 -7.07
N LYS A 86 2.33 -1.15 -7.55
CA LYS A 86 1.80 -2.50 -7.80
C LYS A 86 1.33 -3.17 -6.50
N GLY A 87 2.11 -3.03 -5.45
CA GLY A 87 1.76 -3.57 -4.13
C GLY A 87 0.47 -2.97 -3.59
N ILE A 88 0.31 -1.65 -3.69
CA ILE A 88 -0.91 -0.96 -3.25
C ILE A 88 -2.11 -1.39 -4.10
N GLU A 89 -1.93 -1.52 -5.42
CA GLU A 89 -2.99 -1.98 -6.32
C GLU A 89 -3.49 -3.38 -5.93
N LEU A 90 -2.58 -4.32 -5.72
CA LEU A 90 -2.93 -5.68 -5.31
C LEU A 90 -3.61 -5.71 -3.94
N ALA A 91 -3.08 -4.95 -2.99
CA ALA A 91 -3.66 -4.85 -1.64
C ALA A 91 -5.06 -4.24 -1.67
N ASN A 92 -5.28 -3.24 -2.52
CA ASN A 92 -6.59 -2.62 -2.74
C ASN A 92 -7.62 -3.65 -3.23
N GLU A 93 -7.23 -4.49 -4.20
CA GLU A 93 -8.12 -5.55 -4.70
C GLU A 93 -8.47 -6.56 -3.60
N ILE A 94 -7.49 -6.97 -2.80
CA ILE A 94 -7.71 -7.90 -1.70
C ILE A 94 -8.68 -7.29 -0.67
N TYR A 95 -8.45 -6.05 -0.29
CA TYR A 95 -9.32 -5.38 0.70
C TYR A 95 -10.75 -5.24 0.18
N ASN A 96 -10.92 -4.81 -1.07
CA ASN A 96 -12.24 -4.61 -1.67
C ASN A 96 -13.01 -5.93 -1.88
N SER A 97 -12.32 -7.06 -1.90
CA SER A 97 -12.96 -8.38 -2.02
C SER A 97 -13.39 -9.00 -0.68
N ARG A 98 -13.09 -8.35 0.41
CA ARG A 98 -13.50 -8.80 1.76
C ARG A 98 -14.96 -8.54 2.06
#